data_273f2365c8760e25318fe8d6ece829b6
#
_entry.id   273f2365c8760e25318fe8d6ece829b6
#
_cell.length_a   1.000
_cell.length_b   1.000
_cell.length_c   1.000
_cell.angle_alpha   90.00
_cell.angle_beta   90.00
_cell.angle_gamma   90.00
#
_symmetry.space_group_name_H-M   'P 1'
#
loop_
_entity.id
_entity.type
_entity.pdbx_description
1 polymer ?
#
loop_
_entity_poly.entity_id
_entity_poly.type
_entity_poly.pdbx_seq_one_letter_code
_entity_poly.pdbx_strand_id
1 'polypeptide(L)'
;MKVILDQKELVSVIGKIEKVVNRKSKNPILSCVKLSATNSKITITANNLESAVVYNLNYGETIEKGDVLISADDFKLLSKMKDDTITITEHDNKVVIGGNRTFEYCGIDPSSFLEFHSTYDCDAFTINSQEFKNKFKIKEFCSKEDSRKIFQGVCIHQDKMWALDSYYGAEYILPINNNATVDLILPRKTFDELEKVIGKDNETLTMKYHMTKEAGYLSVCGSDWCYMTRLIVGSYCDLTKMFPQDTESAVTVKTDNMLDMLDFAKTAGATGVKYAACINTQNNKLHISCMTPTKHITDTLEAEVSGQDITAVYFDVDRMQQCIKYVKDNAVTLKCKHGLIAFGNETERYLIATVRK
;
A
#
# COMPACT_ATOMS: atom_id res chain seq x y z
N MET A 1 -17.03 -23.36 -24.19
CA MET A 1 -17.30 -21.97 -23.81
C MET A 1 -17.23 -21.05 -25.02
N LYS A 2 -18.16 -20.05 -25.12
CA LYS A 2 -18.08 -19.02 -26.16
C LYS A 2 -18.64 -17.69 -25.64
N VAL A 3 -17.84 -16.63 -25.69
CA VAL A 3 -18.24 -15.27 -25.25
C VAL A 3 -17.78 -14.22 -26.24
N ILE A 4 -18.53 -13.14 -26.33
CA ILE A 4 -18.14 -11.91 -27.04
C ILE A 4 -17.96 -10.82 -25.98
N LEU A 5 -16.83 -10.13 -25.98
CA LEU A 5 -16.44 -9.16 -24.97
C LEU A 5 -16.05 -7.83 -25.62
N ASP A 6 -16.30 -6.73 -24.90
CA ASP A 6 -15.69 -5.44 -25.24
C ASP A 6 -14.19 -5.51 -24.97
N GLN A 7 -13.40 -5.22 -26.00
CA GLN A 7 -11.92 -5.34 -25.93
C GLN A 7 -11.31 -4.31 -24.97
N LYS A 8 -11.84 -3.08 -24.97
CA LYS A 8 -11.30 -1.99 -24.14
C LYS A 8 -11.55 -2.26 -22.66
N GLU A 9 -12.77 -2.75 -22.33
CA GLU A 9 -13.10 -3.14 -20.97
C GLU A 9 -12.22 -4.28 -20.49
N LEU A 10 -12.09 -5.35 -21.31
CA LEU A 10 -11.24 -6.50 -20.96
C LEU A 10 -9.80 -6.09 -20.69
N VAL A 11 -9.19 -5.27 -21.56
CA VAL A 11 -7.81 -4.80 -21.40
C VAL A 11 -7.68 -3.89 -20.19
N SER A 12 -8.66 -3.03 -19.92
CA SER A 12 -8.69 -2.16 -18.74
C SER A 12 -8.71 -2.99 -17.45
N VAL A 13 -9.60 -3.99 -17.37
CA VAL A 13 -9.70 -4.87 -16.19
C VAL A 13 -8.43 -5.69 -16.00
N ILE A 14 -7.85 -6.25 -17.07
CA ILE A 14 -6.56 -6.96 -17.01
C ILE A 14 -5.46 -6.04 -16.46
N GLY A 15 -5.39 -4.78 -16.91
CA GLY A 15 -4.44 -3.79 -16.39
C GLY A 15 -4.61 -3.48 -14.90
N LYS A 16 -5.84 -3.55 -14.39
CA LYS A 16 -6.12 -3.36 -12.96
C LYS A 16 -5.67 -4.56 -12.11
N ILE A 17 -5.85 -5.78 -12.60
CA ILE A 17 -5.62 -7.02 -11.83
C ILE A 17 -4.23 -7.65 -12.02
N GLU A 18 -3.45 -7.17 -12.99
CA GLU A 18 -2.15 -7.79 -13.36
C GLU A 18 -1.14 -7.90 -12.22
N LYS A 19 -1.22 -7.03 -11.20
CA LYS A 19 -0.34 -7.10 -10.02
C LYS A 19 -0.70 -8.23 -9.07
N VAL A 20 -1.93 -8.70 -9.10
CA VAL A 20 -2.37 -9.86 -8.31
C VAL A 20 -1.87 -11.16 -8.95
N VAL A 21 -1.69 -11.19 -10.28
CA VAL A 21 -1.19 -12.38 -10.98
C VAL A 21 0.28 -12.64 -10.66
N ASN A 22 0.61 -13.85 -10.25
CA ASN A 22 2.00 -14.24 -9.95
C ASN A 22 2.72 -14.77 -11.19
N ARG A 23 3.23 -13.88 -12.04
CA ARG A 23 3.95 -14.24 -13.28
C ARG A 23 5.22 -15.08 -13.07
N LYS A 24 5.77 -15.08 -11.85
CA LYS A 24 7.00 -15.83 -11.51
C LYS A 24 6.71 -17.16 -10.83
N SER A 25 5.43 -17.54 -10.70
CA SER A 25 5.05 -18.79 -10.07
C SER A 25 5.55 -19.99 -10.88
N LYS A 26 6.03 -21.03 -10.18
CA LYS A 26 6.29 -22.34 -10.78
C LYS A 26 5.00 -23.09 -11.15
N ASN A 27 3.88 -22.71 -10.56
CA ASN A 27 2.56 -23.22 -10.91
C ASN A 27 1.96 -22.34 -12.01
N PRO A 28 1.76 -22.86 -13.24
CA PRO A 28 1.25 -22.10 -14.37
C PRO A 28 -0.14 -21.46 -14.09
N ILE A 29 -0.95 -22.10 -13.28
CA ILE A 29 -2.32 -21.64 -12.95
C ILE A 29 -2.28 -20.27 -12.25
N LEU A 30 -1.30 -20.04 -11.37
CA LEU A 30 -1.14 -18.78 -10.65
C LEU A 30 -0.61 -17.64 -11.53
N SER A 31 -0.14 -17.95 -12.74
CA SER A 31 0.22 -16.96 -13.76
C SER A 31 -0.91 -16.65 -14.73
N CYS A 32 -2.10 -17.23 -14.52
CA CYS A 32 -3.28 -17.02 -15.34
C CYS A 32 -4.34 -16.19 -14.60
N VAL A 33 -5.26 -15.63 -15.38
CA VAL A 33 -6.57 -15.19 -14.90
C VAL A 33 -7.62 -16.18 -15.37
N LYS A 34 -8.66 -16.38 -14.57
CA LYS A 34 -9.83 -17.18 -14.93
C LYS A 34 -10.91 -16.25 -15.45
N LEU A 35 -11.36 -16.49 -16.68
CA LEU A 35 -12.56 -15.90 -17.24
C LEU A 35 -13.69 -16.92 -17.09
N SER A 36 -14.76 -16.54 -16.40
CA SER A 36 -15.94 -17.38 -16.17
C SER A 36 -17.16 -16.71 -16.77
N ALA A 37 -17.92 -17.45 -17.56
CA ALA A 37 -19.15 -17.00 -18.18
C ALA A 37 -20.34 -17.85 -17.74
N THR A 38 -21.36 -17.18 -17.21
CA THR A 38 -22.67 -17.76 -16.86
C THR A 38 -23.75 -17.09 -17.70
N ASN A 39 -25.00 -17.49 -17.53
CA ASN A 39 -26.14 -16.83 -18.25
C ASN A 39 -26.32 -15.35 -17.83
N SER A 40 -25.90 -14.99 -16.62
CA SER A 40 -26.22 -13.68 -16.02
C SER A 40 -25.01 -12.78 -15.83
N LYS A 41 -23.80 -13.33 -15.87
CA LYS A 41 -22.59 -12.53 -15.67
C LYS A 41 -21.35 -13.17 -16.26
N ILE A 42 -20.39 -12.30 -16.59
CA ILE A 42 -19.05 -12.68 -17.01
C ILE A 42 -18.08 -12.09 -15.99
N THR A 43 -17.18 -12.90 -15.46
CA THR A 43 -16.22 -12.49 -14.43
C THR A 43 -14.79 -12.80 -14.82
N ILE A 44 -13.86 -11.95 -14.39
CA ILE A 44 -12.42 -12.23 -14.45
C ILE A 44 -11.89 -12.32 -13.02
N THR A 45 -11.17 -13.39 -12.73
CA THR A 45 -10.56 -13.65 -11.41
C THR A 45 -9.08 -13.82 -11.55
N ALA A 46 -8.30 -13.11 -10.71
CA ALA A 46 -6.89 -13.37 -10.48
C ALA A 46 -6.66 -13.81 -9.05
N ASN A 47 -5.69 -14.71 -8.81
CA ASN A 47 -5.38 -15.26 -7.49
C ASN A 47 -3.90 -15.63 -7.40
N ASN A 48 -3.23 -15.26 -6.30
CA ASN A 48 -1.84 -15.62 -6.02
C ASN A 48 -1.64 -16.38 -4.69
N LEU A 49 -2.72 -16.93 -4.12
CA LEU A 49 -2.83 -17.63 -2.82
C LEU A 49 -2.79 -16.72 -1.58
N GLU A 50 -2.33 -15.49 -1.70
CA GLU A 50 -2.31 -14.51 -0.60
C GLU A 50 -3.35 -13.42 -0.81
N SER A 51 -3.61 -13.10 -2.06
CA SER A 51 -4.65 -12.17 -2.48
C SER A 51 -5.37 -12.69 -3.73
N ALA A 52 -6.60 -12.25 -3.90
CA ALA A 52 -7.42 -12.52 -5.07
C ALA A 52 -8.25 -11.30 -5.42
N VAL A 53 -8.63 -11.18 -6.67
CA VAL A 53 -9.55 -10.15 -7.14
C VAL A 53 -10.51 -10.72 -8.16
N VAL A 54 -11.77 -10.36 -8.03
CA VAL A 54 -12.84 -10.73 -8.98
C VAL A 54 -13.40 -9.44 -9.54
N TYR A 55 -13.48 -9.35 -10.86
CA TYR A 55 -14.18 -8.30 -11.59
C TYR A 55 -15.38 -8.85 -12.32
N ASN A 56 -16.53 -8.16 -12.25
CA ASN A 56 -17.65 -8.38 -13.14
C ASN A 56 -17.46 -7.52 -14.39
N LEU A 57 -17.54 -8.14 -15.59
CA LEU A 57 -17.53 -7.39 -16.84
C LEU A 57 -18.95 -6.89 -17.12
N ASN A 58 -19.07 -5.62 -17.47
CA ASN A 58 -20.36 -4.97 -17.72
C ASN A 58 -20.82 -5.12 -19.16
N TYR A 59 -19.88 -5.31 -20.09
CA TYR A 59 -20.14 -5.40 -21.52
C TYR A 59 -19.65 -6.73 -22.09
N GLY A 60 -20.59 -7.59 -22.42
CA GLY A 60 -20.30 -8.88 -23.02
C GLY A 60 -21.55 -9.74 -23.19
N GLU A 61 -21.45 -10.71 -24.10
CA GLU A 61 -22.49 -11.66 -24.39
C GLU A 61 -21.98 -13.10 -24.16
N THR A 62 -22.71 -13.87 -23.40
CA THR A 62 -22.46 -15.32 -23.23
C THR A 62 -23.27 -16.11 -24.23
N ILE A 63 -22.61 -16.71 -25.21
CA ILE A 63 -23.22 -17.61 -26.19
C ILE A 63 -23.21 -19.02 -25.62
N GLU A 64 -22.08 -19.47 -25.04
CA GLU A 64 -21.95 -20.75 -24.36
C GLU A 64 -21.22 -20.54 -23.02
N LYS A 65 -21.79 -21.06 -21.95
CA LYS A 65 -21.21 -21.01 -20.61
C LYS A 65 -19.89 -21.77 -20.53
N GLY A 66 -19.09 -21.42 -19.57
CA GLY A 66 -17.85 -22.15 -19.24
C GLY A 66 -16.81 -21.26 -18.63
N ASP A 67 -15.65 -21.84 -18.44
CA ASP A 67 -14.49 -21.21 -17.84
C ASP A 67 -13.29 -21.36 -18.76
N VAL A 68 -12.39 -20.36 -18.78
CA VAL A 68 -11.11 -20.44 -19.48
C VAL A 68 -10.03 -19.75 -18.70
N LEU A 69 -8.81 -20.28 -18.75
CA LEU A 69 -7.62 -19.62 -18.18
C LEU A 69 -6.85 -18.90 -19.29
N ILE A 70 -6.58 -17.61 -19.06
CA ILE A 70 -5.79 -16.75 -19.94
C ILE A 70 -4.47 -16.45 -19.24
N SER A 71 -3.35 -16.80 -19.89
CA SER A 71 -2.03 -16.56 -19.35
C SER A 71 -1.69 -15.06 -19.30
N ALA A 72 -0.99 -14.62 -18.26
CA ALA A 72 -0.47 -13.27 -18.16
C ALA A 72 0.49 -12.91 -19.31
N ASP A 73 1.11 -13.89 -19.96
CA ASP A 73 1.96 -13.65 -21.12
C ASP A 73 1.15 -13.23 -22.35
N ASP A 74 -0.12 -13.68 -22.43
CA ASP A 74 -1.03 -13.34 -23.52
C ASP A 74 -1.69 -11.96 -23.35
N PHE A 75 -1.58 -11.32 -22.17
CA PHE A 75 -2.17 -9.99 -21.92
C PHE A 75 -1.64 -8.92 -22.89
N LYS A 76 -0.38 -9.03 -23.31
CA LYS A 76 0.20 -8.14 -24.30
C LYS A 76 -0.41 -8.33 -25.69
N LEU A 77 -0.78 -9.56 -26.05
CA LEU A 77 -1.46 -9.86 -27.32
C LEU A 77 -2.86 -9.25 -27.29
N LEU A 78 -3.63 -9.44 -26.22
CA LEU A 78 -4.94 -8.83 -26.04
C LEU A 78 -4.90 -7.30 -26.17
N SER A 79 -3.89 -6.64 -25.58
CA SER A 79 -3.72 -5.19 -25.65
C SER A 79 -3.33 -4.68 -27.06
N LYS A 80 -2.87 -5.56 -27.95
CA LYS A 80 -2.50 -5.25 -29.34
C LYS A 80 -3.62 -5.53 -30.35
N MET A 81 -4.66 -6.17 -29.91
CA MET A 81 -5.90 -6.31 -30.71
C MET A 81 -6.58 -4.93 -30.76
N LYS A 82 -6.96 -4.48 -31.96
CA LYS A 82 -7.58 -3.15 -32.17
C LYS A 82 -9.04 -3.30 -32.61
N ASP A 83 -9.69 -4.29 -32.09
CA ASP A 83 -11.09 -4.60 -32.37
C ASP A 83 -11.96 -3.90 -31.31
N ASP A 84 -13.20 -3.58 -31.64
CA ASP A 84 -14.17 -3.10 -30.63
C ASP A 84 -14.61 -4.27 -29.74
N THR A 85 -14.80 -5.44 -30.36
CA THR A 85 -15.19 -6.68 -29.66
C THR A 85 -14.25 -7.82 -30.01
N ILE A 86 -14.03 -8.73 -29.07
CA ILE A 86 -13.32 -9.98 -29.28
C ILE A 86 -14.18 -11.17 -28.90
N THR A 87 -13.99 -12.27 -29.60
CA THR A 87 -14.63 -13.56 -29.28
C THR A 87 -13.61 -14.45 -28.60
N ILE A 88 -13.96 -15.04 -27.47
CA ILE A 88 -13.17 -16.07 -26.81
C ILE A 88 -13.95 -17.37 -26.86
N THR A 89 -13.34 -18.39 -27.47
CA THR A 89 -13.90 -19.74 -27.57
C THR A 89 -12.97 -20.74 -26.94
N GLU A 90 -13.51 -21.66 -26.17
CA GLU A 90 -12.80 -22.83 -25.66
C GLU A 90 -13.58 -24.07 -26.07
N HIS A 91 -12.89 -25.01 -26.70
CA HIS A 91 -13.39 -26.31 -27.09
C HIS A 91 -12.25 -27.33 -27.11
N ASP A 92 -12.43 -28.49 -26.46
CA ASP A 92 -11.46 -29.57 -26.41
C ASP A 92 -10.03 -29.14 -26.01
N ASN A 93 -9.92 -28.34 -24.94
CA ASN A 93 -8.66 -27.77 -24.46
C ASN A 93 -7.94 -26.82 -25.45
N LYS A 94 -8.63 -26.36 -26.47
CA LYS A 94 -8.13 -25.36 -27.39
C LYS A 94 -8.85 -24.04 -27.14
N VAL A 95 -8.10 -23.02 -26.82
CA VAL A 95 -8.61 -21.65 -26.63
C VAL A 95 -8.25 -20.84 -27.87
N VAL A 96 -9.28 -20.20 -28.44
CA VAL A 96 -9.15 -19.28 -29.57
C VAL A 96 -9.67 -17.92 -29.15
N ILE A 97 -8.82 -16.91 -29.27
CA ILE A 97 -9.16 -15.52 -29.01
C ILE A 97 -9.03 -14.74 -30.33
N GLY A 98 -10.11 -14.17 -30.79
CA GLY A 98 -10.18 -13.59 -32.13
C GLY A 98 -11.11 -12.41 -32.29
N GLY A 99 -10.76 -11.60 -33.29
CA GLY A 99 -11.44 -10.51 -33.92
C GLY A 99 -10.88 -10.39 -35.33
N ASN A 100 -10.41 -9.21 -35.78
CA ASN A 100 -9.64 -9.05 -37.02
C ASN A 100 -8.27 -9.78 -36.96
N ARG A 101 -7.76 -9.99 -35.76
CA ARG A 101 -6.59 -10.83 -35.49
C ARG A 101 -7.02 -11.96 -34.57
N THR A 102 -6.40 -13.13 -34.77
CA THR A 102 -6.71 -14.32 -34.00
C THR A 102 -5.44 -14.96 -33.50
N PHE A 103 -5.43 -15.46 -32.28
CA PHE A 103 -4.42 -16.36 -31.78
C PHE A 103 -5.06 -17.51 -31.02
N GLU A 104 -4.36 -18.63 -30.96
CA GLU A 104 -4.84 -19.86 -30.31
C GLU A 104 -3.73 -20.46 -29.47
N TYR A 105 -4.13 -21.14 -28.40
CA TYR A 105 -3.22 -21.88 -27.52
C TYR A 105 -3.89 -23.11 -26.91
N CYS A 106 -3.09 -24.05 -26.38
CA CYS A 106 -3.61 -25.16 -25.61
C CYS A 106 -4.06 -24.64 -24.24
N GLY A 107 -5.33 -24.78 -23.90
CA GLY A 107 -5.91 -24.37 -22.63
C GLY A 107 -5.35 -25.18 -21.46
N ILE A 108 -5.35 -24.56 -20.28
CA ILE A 108 -5.11 -25.22 -19.00
C ILE A 108 -6.48 -25.50 -18.39
N ASP A 109 -6.68 -26.67 -17.76
CA ASP A 109 -7.93 -27.05 -17.14
C ASP A 109 -8.33 -26.03 -16.04
N PRO A 110 -9.44 -25.30 -16.22
CA PRO A 110 -9.90 -24.30 -15.28
C PRO A 110 -10.33 -24.86 -13.91
N SER A 111 -10.65 -26.16 -13.83
CA SER A 111 -11.07 -26.81 -12.57
C SER A 111 -9.97 -26.78 -11.48
N SER A 112 -8.71 -26.67 -11.93
CA SER A 112 -7.56 -26.54 -11.03
C SER A 112 -7.34 -25.13 -10.48
N PHE A 113 -8.10 -24.13 -10.95
CA PHE A 113 -7.97 -22.77 -10.47
C PHE A 113 -8.61 -22.63 -9.09
N LEU A 114 -7.82 -22.17 -8.12
CA LEU A 114 -8.28 -22.00 -6.74
C LEU A 114 -9.18 -20.76 -6.64
N GLU A 115 -10.43 -20.97 -6.37
CA GLU A 115 -11.36 -19.88 -6.08
C GLU A 115 -11.23 -19.42 -4.64
N PHE A 116 -11.25 -18.13 -4.46
CA PHE A 116 -11.27 -17.53 -3.11
C PHE A 116 -12.75 -17.36 -2.73
N HIS A 117 -13.26 -18.27 -1.88
CA HIS A 117 -14.61 -18.15 -1.36
C HIS A 117 -14.59 -17.27 -0.12
N SER A 118 -15.19 -16.10 -0.21
CA SER A 118 -15.31 -15.17 0.88
C SER A 118 -16.69 -15.28 1.53
N THR A 119 -16.80 -16.06 2.57
CA THR A 119 -17.87 -15.89 3.56
C THR A 119 -17.34 -14.95 4.63
N TYR A 120 -17.48 -13.64 4.42
CA TYR A 120 -17.13 -12.65 5.43
C TYR A 120 -18.38 -12.29 6.22
N ASP A 121 -18.35 -12.59 7.51
CA ASP A 121 -19.53 -12.45 8.38
C ASP A 121 -19.59 -11.09 9.06
N CYS A 122 -18.50 -10.30 9.00
CA CYS A 122 -18.40 -9.04 9.70
C CYS A 122 -18.05 -7.87 8.78
N ASP A 123 -18.96 -6.89 8.72
CA ASP A 123 -18.65 -5.59 8.12
C ASP A 123 -17.69 -4.82 9.03
N ALA A 124 -16.58 -4.32 8.46
CA ALA A 124 -15.65 -3.47 9.19
C ALA A 124 -16.05 -2.00 9.04
N PHE A 125 -15.96 -1.45 7.84
CA PHE A 125 -16.28 -0.06 7.56
C PHE A 125 -16.49 0.17 6.06
N THR A 126 -16.99 1.37 5.76
CA THR A 126 -17.02 1.91 4.39
C THR A 126 -16.13 3.13 4.29
N ILE A 127 -15.54 3.38 3.12
CA ILE A 127 -14.66 4.52 2.86
C ILE A 127 -14.74 4.92 1.39
N ASN A 128 -14.54 6.21 1.11
CA ASN A 128 -14.33 6.67 -0.27
C ASN A 128 -13.01 6.13 -0.82
N SER A 129 -13.03 5.63 -2.04
CA SER A 129 -11.89 4.97 -2.69
C SER A 129 -10.66 5.87 -2.83
N GLN A 130 -10.85 7.14 -3.19
CA GLN A 130 -9.74 8.09 -3.35
C GLN A 130 -9.21 8.58 -2.00
N GLU A 131 -10.07 8.76 -1.00
CA GLU A 131 -9.63 9.07 0.38
C GLU A 131 -8.76 7.95 0.94
N PHE A 132 -9.18 6.69 0.76
CA PHE A 132 -8.39 5.54 1.19
C PHE A 132 -7.06 5.45 0.44
N LYS A 133 -7.10 5.59 -0.88
CA LYS A 133 -5.89 5.55 -1.75
C LYS A 133 -4.88 6.64 -1.40
N ASN A 134 -5.33 7.84 -1.00
CA ASN A 134 -4.46 8.93 -0.58
C ASN A 134 -3.61 8.58 0.67
N LYS A 135 -4.04 7.58 1.45
CA LYS A 135 -3.33 7.10 2.65
C LYS A 135 -2.33 5.96 2.35
N PHE A 136 -2.27 5.43 1.12
CA PHE A 136 -1.44 4.27 0.78
C PHE A 136 0.07 4.50 0.93
N LYS A 137 0.52 5.75 0.98
CA LYS A 137 1.92 6.09 1.25
C LYS A 137 2.41 5.59 2.61
N ILE A 138 1.52 5.33 3.56
CA ILE A 138 1.86 4.76 4.86
C ILE A 138 2.60 3.42 4.76
N LYS A 139 2.38 2.65 3.69
CA LYS A 139 3.10 1.39 3.41
C LYS A 139 4.63 1.53 3.39
N GLU A 140 5.16 2.75 3.14
CA GLU A 140 6.60 3.01 3.09
C GLU A 140 7.25 3.00 4.48
N PHE A 141 6.42 3.02 5.53
CA PHE A 141 6.85 2.92 6.92
C PHE A 141 6.86 1.48 7.45
N CYS A 142 6.38 0.51 6.66
CA CYS A 142 6.47 -0.90 7.03
C CYS A 142 7.91 -1.40 7.02
N SER A 143 8.24 -2.29 7.95
CA SER A 143 9.53 -2.98 7.98
C SER A 143 9.76 -3.80 6.71
N LYS A 144 11.01 -3.82 6.27
CA LYS A 144 11.49 -4.71 5.21
C LYS A 144 12.20 -5.95 5.76
N GLU A 145 12.38 -6.02 7.08
CA GLU A 145 13.06 -7.12 7.76
C GLU A 145 12.10 -8.27 8.05
N ASP A 146 12.54 -9.51 7.82
CA ASP A 146 11.73 -10.72 8.07
C ASP A 146 11.63 -11.08 9.55
N SER A 147 12.45 -10.50 10.41
CA SER A 147 12.50 -10.79 11.85
C SER A 147 11.20 -10.44 12.60
N ARG A 148 10.44 -9.49 12.08
CA ARG A 148 9.19 -9.00 12.70
C ARG A 148 8.06 -8.90 11.67
N LYS A 149 7.50 -10.04 11.30
CA LYS A 149 6.45 -10.15 10.26
C LYS A 149 5.29 -9.18 10.46
N ILE A 150 4.92 -8.89 11.71
CA ILE A 150 3.81 -8.00 12.03
C ILE A 150 4.05 -6.58 11.53
N PHE A 151 5.30 -6.10 11.54
CA PHE A 151 5.66 -4.77 11.06
C PHE A 151 5.87 -4.70 9.53
N GLN A 152 5.77 -5.83 8.82
CA GLN A 152 5.71 -5.85 7.36
C GLN A 152 4.32 -5.44 6.82
N GLY A 153 3.36 -5.21 7.72
CA GLY A 153 2.00 -4.78 7.39
C GLY A 153 1.64 -3.43 7.98
N VAL A 154 0.59 -2.85 7.42
CA VAL A 154 -0.10 -1.66 7.93
C VAL A 154 -1.27 -2.13 8.78
N CYS A 155 -1.35 -1.68 10.01
CA CYS A 155 -2.46 -1.97 10.91
C CYS A 155 -3.56 -0.92 10.74
N ILE A 156 -4.80 -1.37 10.59
CA ILE A 156 -6.00 -0.52 10.74
C ILE A 156 -6.61 -0.88 12.10
N HIS A 157 -6.59 0.09 13.00
CA HIS A 157 -7.15 0.01 14.34
C HIS A 157 -8.13 1.17 14.55
N GLN A 158 -9.42 0.87 14.71
CA GLN A 158 -10.46 1.89 14.74
C GLN A 158 -10.37 2.82 13.50
N ASP A 159 -10.25 4.11 13.70
CA ASP A 159 -10.09 5.14 12.66
C ASP A 159 -8.62 5.43 12.28
N LYS A 160 -7.68 4.62 12.77
CA LYS A 160 -6.23 4.85 12.59
C LYS A 160 -5.57 3.80 11.71
N MET A 161 -4.64 4.25 10.90
CA MET A 161 -3.68 3.40 10.22
C MET A 161 -2.31 3.58 10.85
N TRP A 162 -1.65 2.48 11.16
CA TRP A 162 -0.29 2.46 11.73
C TRP A 162 0.66 1.66 10.86
N ALA A 163 1.85 2.20 10.67
CA ALA A 163 2.98 1.45 10.13
C ALA A 163 4.26 1.82 10.88
N LEU A 164 5.09 0.81 11.15
CA LEU A 164 6.29 0.94 11.99
C LEU A 164 7.38 -0.03 11.51
N ASP A 165 8.64 0.44 11.46
CA ASP A 165 9.81 -0.40 11.17
C ASP A 165 10.76 -0.61 12.36
N SER A 166 10.35 -0.32 13.59
CA SER A 166 11.12 -0.33 14.83
C SER A 166 11.94 0.94 15.11
N TYR A 167 12.21 1.78 14.12
CA TYR A 167 13.00 3.00 14.26
C TYR A 167 12.25 4.26 13.86
N TYR A 168 11.26 4.12 12.99
CA TYR A 168 10.37 5.19 12.57
C TYR A 168 9.00 4.62 12.25
N GLY A 169 7.99 5.44 12.31
CA GLY A 169 6.61 5.04 12.05
C GLY A 169 5.72 6.19 11.66
N ALA A 170 4.54 5.85 11.21
CA ALA A 170 3.50 6.79 10.85
C ALA A 170 2.14 6.35 11.39
N GLU A 171 1.34 7.34 11.77
CA GLU A 171 -0.07 7.21 12.09
C GLU A 171 -0.87 8.12 11.17
N TYR A 172 -1.85 7.56 10.47
CA TYR A 172 -2.79 8.31 9.63
C TYR A 172 -4.21 8.10 10.15
N ILE A 173 -5.01 9.15 10.16
CA ILE A 173 -6.42 9.07 10.52
C ILE A 173 -7.24 8.82 9.26
N LEU A 174 -8.17 7.88 9.35
CA LEU A 174 -9.17 7.58 8.33
C LEU A 174 -10.51 8.23 8.72
N PRO A 175 -11.25 8.83 7.79
CA PRO A 175 -12.58 9.40 8.06
C PRO A 175 -13.65 8.29 8.07
N ILE A 176 -13.55 7.34 9.01
CA ILE A 176 -14.39 6.16 9.09
C ILE A 176 -14.89 5.88 10.51
N ASN A 177 -16.01 5.14 10.58
CA ASN A 177 -16.40 4.42 11.78
C ASN A 177 -16.10 2.94 11.55
N ASN A 178 -15.01 2.46 12.14
CA ASN A 178 -14.60 1.07 12.01
C ASN A 178 -15.24 0.22 13.12
N ASN A 179 -16.05 -0.75 12.72
CA ASN A 179 -16.72 -1.69 13.61
C ASN A 179 -15.87 -2.93 13.91
N ALA A 180 -14.67 -3.06 13.34
CA ALA A 180 -13.80 -4.18 13.63
C ALA A 180 -13.34 -4.14 15.08
N THR A 181 -13.47 -5.27 15.77
CA THR A 181 -13.07 -5.44 17.17
C THR A 181 -11.63 -5.91 17.33
N VAL A 182 -10.92 -6.06 16.21
CA VAL A 182 -9.55 -6.59 16.11
C VAL A 182 -8.70 -5.71 15.21
N ASP A 183 -7.38 -5.83 15.36
CA ASP A 183 -6.43 -5.20 14.47
C ASP A 183 -6.47 -5.85 13.08
N LEU A 184 -6.70 -5.06 12.04
CA LEU A 184 -6.65 -5.50 10.65
C LEU A 184 -5.26 -5.17 10.08
N ILE A 185 -4.36 -6.16 10.08
CA ILE A 185 -2.98 -5.94 9.63
C ILE A 185 -2.83 -6.41 8.19
N LEU A 186 -2.80 -5.43 7.27
CA LEU A 186 -2.72 -5.65 5.83
C LEU A 186 -1.26 -5.77 5.41
N PRO A 187 -0.84 -6.82 4.68
CA PRO A 187 0.50 -6.89 4.10
C PRO A 187 0.82 -5.65 3.25
N ARG A 188 2.06 -5.18 3.29
CA ARG A 188 2.49 -4.01 2.51
C ARG A 188 2.10 -4.09 1.02
N LYS A 189 2.24 -5.26 0.40
CA LYS A 189 1.92 -5.48 -1.02
C LYS A 189 0.44 -5.25 -1.36
N THR A 190 -0.46 -5.42 -0.40
CA THR A 190 -1.91 -5.18 -0.56
C THR A 190 -2.17 -3.77 -1.09
N PHE A 191 -1.42 -2.77 -0.62
CA PHE A 191 -1.56 -1.38 -1.06
C PHE A 191 -1.08 -1.16 -2.50
N ASP A 192 -0.07 -1.91 -2.96
CA ASP A 192 0.39 -1.86 -4.34
C ASP A 192 -0.62 -2.49 -5.32
N GLU A 193 -1.29 -3.54 -4.87
CA GLU A 193 -2.33 -4.24 -5.62
C GLU A 193 -3.61 -3.38 -5.66
N LEU A 194 -4.09 -2.91 -4.50
CA LEU A 194 -5.29 -2.06 -4.38
C LEU A 194 -5.14 -0.73 -5.14
N GLU A 195 -3.96 -0.15 -5.19
CA GLU A 195 -3.72 1.08 -5.94
C GLU A 195 -4.06 0.92 -7.43
N LYS A 196 -3.82 -0.27 -7.99
CA LYS A 196 -4.18 -0.61 -9.37
C LYS A 196 -5.64 -0.97 -9.51
N VAL A 197 -6.16 -1.78 -8.59
CA VAL A 197 -7.56 -2.24 -8.60
C VAL A 197 -8.52 -1.05 -8.51
N ILE A 198 -8.32 -0.15 -7.56
CA ILE A 198 -9.13 1.07 -7.38
C ILE A 198 -8.98 2.02 -8.59
N GLY A 199 -7.79 2.10 -9.18
CA GLY A 199 -7.56 2.96 -10.33
C GLY A 199 -7.83 4.44 -10.03
N LYS A 200 -8.64 5.09 -10.88
CA LYS A 200 -9.07 6.50 -10.75
C LYS A 200 -10.53 6.65 -10.34
N ASP A 201 -11.23 5.54 -10.18
CA ASP A 201 -12.65 5.53 -9.91
C ASP A 201 -12.92 6.09 -8.51
N ASN A 202 -13.96 6.91 -8.42
CA ASN A 202 -14.38 7.53 -7.17
C ASN A 202 -15.70 6.89 -6.72
N GLU A 203 -15.59 5.90 -5.84
CA GLU A 203 -16.70 5.08 -5.36
C GLU A 203 -16.61 4.84 -3.86
N THR A 204 -17.68 4.34 -3.27
CA THR A 204 -17.66 3.87 -1.87
C THR A 204 -17.21 2.44 -1.84
N LEU A 205 -16.14 2.17 -1.12
CA LEU A 205 -15.63 0.83 -0.86
C LEU A 205 -16.26 0.28 0.41
N THR A 206 -16.64 -1.00 0.38
CA THR A 206 -17.09 -1.75 1.55
C THR A 206 -16.00 -2.73 1.96
N MET A 207 -15.60 -2.64 3.22
CA MET A 207 -14.61 -3.54 3.83
C MET A 207 -15.33 -4.58 4.70
N LYS A 208 -15.00 -5.85 4.51
CA LYS A 208 -15.48 -6.96 5.34
C LYS A 208 -14.31 -7.80 5.77
N TYR A 209 -14.38 -8.37 6.97
CA TYR A 209 -13.30 -9.23 7.47
C TYR A 209 -13.80 -10.52 8.07
N HIS A 210 -12.92 -11.50 8.07
CA HIS A 210 -13.06 -12.73 8.86
C HIS A 210 -11.74 -12.97 9.57
N MET A 211 -11.79 -13.22 10.90
CA MET A 211 -10.58 -13.41 11.70
C MET A 211 -10.76 -14.61 12.62
N THR A 212 -9.79 -15.51 12.58
CA THR A 212 -9.63 -16.62 13.52
C THR A 212 -8.28 -16.49 14.22
N LYS A 213 -7.99 -17.40 15.16
CA LYS A 213 -6.67 -17.44 15.81
C LYS A 213 -5.52 -17.78 14.86
N GLU A 214 -5.81 -18.47 13.75
CA GLU A 214 -4.81 -19.01 12.83
C GLU A 214 -4.74 -18.25 11.50
N ALA A 215 -5.84 -17.62 11.08
CA ALA A 215 -5.96 -16.95 9.81
C ALA A 215 -6.88 -15.73 9.87
N GLY A 216 -6.54 -14.72 9.11
CA GLY A 216 -7.38 -13.54 8.90
C GLY A 216 -7.48 -13.20 7.42
N TYR A 217 -8.63 -12.70 7.03
CA TYR A 217 -8.92 -12.26 5.67
C TYR A 217 -9.68 -10.95 5.70
N LEU A 218 -9.40 -10.09 4.72
CA LEU A 218 -10.13 -8.84 4.47
C LEU A 218 -10.56 -8.82 3.01
N SER A 219 -11.80 -8.44 2.76
CA SER A 219 -12.28 -8.05 1.44
C SER A 219 -12.47 -6.55 1.35
N VAL A 220 -12.20 -6.01 0.17
CA VAL A 220 -12.40 -4.62 -0.22
C VAL A 220 -13.19 -4.66 -1.50
N CYS A 221 -14.47 -4.28 -1.45
CA CYS A 221 -15.37 -4.38 -2.59
C CYS A 221 -15.83 -2.99 -3.04
N GLY A 222 -15.73 -2.72 -4.33
CA GLY A 222 -16.33 -1.61 -5.04
C GLY A 222 -17.63 -2.05 -5.73
N SER A 223 -18.06 -1.33 -6.79
CA SER A 223 -19.29 -1.59 -7.53
C SER A 223 -19.23 -2.90 -8.34
N ASP A 224 -18.15 -3.08 -9.09
CA ASP A 224 -18.00 -4.17 -10.05
C ASP A 224 -16.87 -5.14 -9.72
N TRP A 225 -16.23 -4.96 -8.59
CA TRP A 225 -15.07 -5.75 -8.19
C TRP A 225 -15.03 -6.01 -6.69
N CYS A 226 -14.37 -7.09 -6.33
CA CYS A 226 -14.04 -7.40 -4.96
C CYS A 226 -12.61 -7.95 -4.88
N TYR A 227 -11.76 -7.28 -4.12
CA TYR A 227 -10.39 -7.68 -3.81
C TYR A 227 -10.36 -8.33 -2.43
N MET A 228 -9.58 -9.39 -2.29
CA MET A 228 -9.43 -10.14 -1.05
C MET A 228 -7.96 -10.33 -0.73
N THR A 229 -7.58 -10.23 0.57
CA THR A 229 -6.22 -10.46 1.04
C THR A 229 -6.19 -11.21 2.36
N ARG A 230 -5.16 -12.03 2.56
CA ARG A 230 -4.84 -12.58 3.88
C ARG A 230 -4.28 -11.46 4.76
N LEU A 231 -4.72 -11.44 6.01
CA LEU A 231 -4.19 -10.54 7.03
C LEU A 231 -3.00 -11.21 7.74
N ILE A 232 -2.11 -10.39 8.25
CA ILE A 232 -1.07 -10.83 9.19
C ILE A 232 -1.74 -10.97 10.56
N VAL A 233 -1.70 -12.17 11.14
CA VAL A 233 -2.32 -12.44 12.45
C VAL A 233 -1.36 -12.02 13.56
N GLY A 234 -1.85 -11.26 14.53
CA GLY A 234 -1.11 -10.81 15.70
C GLY A 234 -1.66 -9.51 16.29
N SER A 235 -1.07 -9.00 17.37
CA SER A 235 -1.39 -7.70 17.95
C SER A 235 -0.36 -6.67 17.54
N TYR A 236 -0.80 -5.54 17.01
CA TYR A 236 0.09 -4.45 16.62
C TYR A 236 0.46 -3.58 17.83
N CYS A 237 1.56 -2.84 17.71
CA CYS A 237 1.95 -1.87 18.71
C CYS A 237 1.07 -0.62 18.61
N ASP A 238 0.49 -0.18 19.71
CA ASP A 238 -0.29 1.06 19.77
C ASP A 238 0.63 2.28 19.63
N LEU A 239 0.72 2.80 18.40
CA LEU A 239 1.56 3.97 18.10
C LEU A 239 1.05 5.23 18.80
N THR A 240 -0.23 5.35 19.07
CA THR A 240 -0.78 6.55 19.69
C THR A 240 -0.11 6.86 21.04
N LYS A 241 0.24 5.81 21.80
CA LYS A 241 0.93 5.93 23.09
C LYS A 241 2.39 6.37 22.98
N MET A 242 2.98 6.21 21.79
CA MET A 242 4.37 6.60 21.55
C MET A 242 4.50 8.10 21.22
N PHE A 243 3.43 8.73 20.76
CA PHE A 243 3.44 10.17 20.48
C PHE A 243 3.48 10.96 21.78
N PRO A 244 4.38 11.95 21.94
CA PRO A 244 4.42 12.82 23.09
C PRO A 244 3.11 13.56 23.25
N GLN A 245 2.44 13.39 24.39
CA GLN A 245 1.21 14.12 24.72
C GLN A 245 1.53 15.55 25.17
N ASP A 246 2.56 15.67 26.03
CA ASP A 246 3.10 16.95 26.49
C ASP A 246 4.52 17.10 25.98
N THR A 247 4.86 18.24 25.44
CA THR A 247 6.19 18.50 24.90
C THR A 247 6.87 19.60 25.73
N GLU A 248 8.03 19.29 26.30
CA GLU A 248 8.89 20.25 26.98
C GLU A 248 9.62 21.16 25.98
N SER A 249 9.83 20.65 24.77
CA SER A 249 10.58 21.32 23.70
C SER A 249 9.96 21.05 22.34
N ALA A 250 9.70 22.09 21.60
CA ALA A 250 9.27 22.01 20.21
C ALA A 250 9.98 23.06 19.36
N VAL A 251 10.32 22.71 18.13
CA VAL A 251 10.94 23.63 17.16
C VAL A 251 10.21 23.55 15.83
N THR A 252 9.79 24.69 15.33
CA THR A 252 9.10 24.84 14.06
C THR A 252 10.03 25.46 13.02
N VAL A 253 10.18 24.80 11.88
CA VAL A 253 10.99 25.27 10.75
C VAL A 253 10.22 25.13 9.45
N LYS A 254 10.61 25.87 8.40
CA LYS A 254 10.05 25.69 7.06
C LYS A 254 10.41 24.28 6.56
N THR A 255 9.42 23.57 6.02
CA THR A 255 9.58 22.17 5.54
C THR A 255 10.63 22.08 4.44
N ASP A 256 10.61 22.99 3.47
CA ASP A 256 11.57 23.01 2.37
C ASP A 256 13.00 23.22 2.86
N ASN A 257 13.22 24.16 3.80
CA ASN A 257 14.55 24.42 4.36
C ASN A 257 15.10 23.19 5.10
N MET A 258 14.21 22.48 5.82
CA MET A 258 14.60 21.26 6.51
C MET A 258 14.96 20.15 5.51
N LEU A 259 14.21 20.01 4.42
CA LEU A 259 14.51 19.03 3.36
C LEU A 259 15.84 19.34 2.65
N ASP A 260 16.08 20.59 2.30
CA ASP A 260 17.33 21.05 1.66
C ASP A 260 18.55 20.75 2.55
N MET A 261 18.45 21.04 3.84
CA MET A 261 19.51 20.76 4.81
C MET A 261 19.75 19.25 4.94
N LEU A 262 18.69 18.42 5.03
CA LEU A 262 18.83 16.97 5.10
C LEU A 262 19.47 16.40 3.83
N ASP A 263 19.13 16.93 2.65
CA ASP A 263 19.71 16.53 1.38
C ASP A 263 21.19 16.92 1.29
N PHE A 264 21.54 18.12 1.74
CA PHE A 264 22.93 18.56 1.85
C PHE A 264 23.75 17.65 2.77
N ALA A 265 23.22 17.36 3.97
CA ALA A 265 23.88 16.47 4.93
C ALA A 265 24.10 15.06 4.35
N LYS A 266 23.08 14.51 3.68
CA LYS A 266 23.14 13.20 3.02
C LYS A 266 24.16 13.18 1.89
N THR A 267 24.16 14.19 1.01
CA THR A 267 25.13 14.34 -0.09
C THR A 267 26.55 14.44 0.43
N ALA A 268 26.76 15.03 1.59
CA ALA A 268 28.06 15.10 2.25
C ALA A 268 28.47 13.82 2.98
N GLY A 269 27.64 12.78 3.00
CA GLY A 269 27.92 11.45 3.54
C GLY A 269 27.34 11.17 4.92
N ALA A 270 26.44 12.00 5.43
CA ALA A 270 25.69 11.76 6.66
C ALA A 270 24.58 10.74 6.41
N THR A 271 24.90 9.46 6.54
CA THR A 271 23.95 8.36 6.32
C THR A 271 23.99 7.34 7.44
N GLY A 272 22.81 6.81 7.77
CA GLY A 272 22.65 5.79 8.80
C GLY A 272 22.99 6.25 10.21
N VAL A 273 22.91 5.32 11.15
CA VAL A 273 23.12 5.57 12.60
C VAL A 273 24.55 6.03 12.92
N LYS A 274 25.54 5.54 12.15
CA LYS A 274 26.96 5.83 12.38
C LYS A 274 27.30 7.32 12.21
N TYR A 275 26.66 7.96 11.24
CA TYR A 275 26.87 9.37 10.90
C TYR A 275 25.61 10.19 11.16
N ALA A 276 24.97 9.91 12.29
CA ALA A 276 23.77 10.61 12.73
C ALA A 276 24.01 12.12 12.84
N ALA A 277 23.03 12.89 12.39
CA ALA A 277 23.00 14.32 12.60
C ALA A 277 22.55 14.65 14.02
N CYS A 278 23.03 15.75 14.54
CA CYS A 278 22.65 16.32 15.83
C CYS A 278 21.91 17.63 15.62
N ILE A 279 20.79 17.81 16.29
CA ILE A 279 20.10 19.09 16.39
C ILE A 279 20.20 19.66 17.79
N ASN A 280 20.30 20.98 17.88
CA ASN A 280 20.09 21.78 19.07
C ASN A 280 19.41 23.08 18.70
N THR A 281 18.78 23.74 19.66
CA THR A 281 18.20 25.07 19.46
C THR A 281 18.88 26.09 20.35
N GLN A 282 19.06 27.31 19.83
CA GLN A 282 19.57 28.44 20.54
C GLN A 282 19.13 29.74 19.83
N ASN A 283 18.67 30.74 20.58
CA ASN A 283 18.31 32.07 20.04
C ASN A 283 17.28 32.00 18.88
N ASN A 284 16.25 31.19 19.02
CA ASN A 284 15.25 30.93 17.96
C ASN A 284 15.84 30.43 16.62
N LYS A 285 16.91 29.65 16.71
CA LYS A 285 17.52 29.00 15.55
C LYS A 285 17.65 27.52 15.81
N LEU A 286 17.48 26.72 14.77
CA LEU A 286 17.79 25.29 14.76
C LEU A 286 19.19 25.12 14.18
N HIS A 287 20.11 24.66 15.01
CA HIS A 287 21.45 24.30 14.59
C HIS A 287 21.52 22.82 14.32
N ILE A 288 22.09 22.45 13.19
CA ILE A 288 22.25 21.05 12.75
C ILE A 288 23.71 20.82 12.51
N SER A 289 24.23 19.72 13.03
CA SER A 289 25.61 19.30 12.80
C SER A 289 25.71 17.80 12.55
N CYS A 290 26.63 17.41 11.68
CA CYS A 290 26.95 16.01 11.44
C CYS A 290 28.47 15.85 11.22
N MET A 291 29.01 14.74 11.72
CA MET A 291 30.40 14.40 11.57
C MET A 291 30.55 13.11 10.77
N THR A 292 31.22 13.18 9.64
CA THR A 292 31.63 12.03 8.83
C THR A 292 33.15 11.84 8.95
N PRO A 293 33.75 10.75 8.44
CA PRO A 293 35.19 10.56 8.51
C PRO A 293 36.03 11.67 7.88
N THR A 294 35.47 12.38 6.92
CA THR A 294 36.20 13.36 6.09
C THR A 294 35.61 14.75 6.15
N LYS A 295 34.44 14.95 6.78
CA LYS A 295 33.74 16.23 6.77
C LYS A 295 33.05 16.49 8.10
N HIS A 296 33.09 17.75 8.53
CA HIS A 296 32.20 18.30 9.55
C HIS A 296 31.18 19.22 8.85
N ILE A 297 29.91 18.93 8.99
CA ILE A 297 28.80 19.62 8.36
C ILE A 297 28.06 20.38 9.45
N THR A 298 27.80 21.65 9.21
CA THR A 298 26.99 22.50 10.09
C THR A 298 26.05 23.32 9.23
N ASP A 299 24.82 23.50 9.70
CA ASP A 299 23.85 24.41 9.12
C ASP A 299 22.99 25.03 10.22
N THR A 300 22.34 26.16 9.90
CA THR A 300 21.50 26.89 10.86
C THR A 300 20.25 27.38 10.13
N LEU A 301 19.11 26.96 10.62
CA LEU A 301 17.81 27.35 10.09
C LEU A 301 17.14 28.32 11.06
N GLU A 302 16.49 29.35 10.51
CA GLU A 302 15.56 30.18 11.28
C GLU A 302 14.39 29.31 11.79
N ALA A 303 14.08 29.42 13.06
CA ALA A 303 13.11 28.55 13.73
C ALA A 303 12.29 29.32 14.78
N GLU A 304 11.14 28.77 15.09
CA GLU A 304 10.35 29.17 16.26
C GLU A 304 10.51 28.09 17.33
N VAL A 305 11.09 28.43 18.47
CA VAL A 305 11.30 27.51 19.59
C VAL A 305 10.22 27.73 20.63
N SER A 306 9.53 26.68 21.04
CA SER A 306 8.53 26.68 22.10
C SER A 306 8.96 25.77 23.24
N GLY A 307 8.91 26.26 24.46
CA GLY A 307 9.35 25.55 25.65
C GLY A 307 10.87 25.69 25.88
N GLN A 308 11.52 24.62 26.33
CA GLN A 308 12.95 24.61 26.61
C GLN A 308 13.74 24.41 25.31
N ASP A 309 14.98 24.92 25.29
CA ASP A 309 15.88 24.65 24.17
C ASP A 309 16.18 23.15 24.03
N ILE A 310 16.18 22.69 22.80
CA ILE A 310 16.57 21.30 22.46
C ILE A 310 18.08 21.18 22.60
N THR A 311 18.53 20.23 23.40
CA THR A 311 19.94 19.96 23.60
C THR A 311 20.33 18.63 23.00
N ALA A 312 21.25 18.64 22.01
CA ALA A 312 21.95 17.46 21.48
C ALA A 312 21.06 16.22 21.19
N VAL A 313 20.08 16.35 20.32
CA VAL A 313 19.26 15.24 19.87
C VAL A 313 19.82 14.68 18.55
N TYR A 314 20.22 13.41 18.57
CA TYR A 314 20.81 12.73 17.41
C TYR A 314 19.76 11.92 16.65
N PHE A 315 19.81 11.97 15.32
CA PHE A 315 18.87 11.22 14.46
C PHE A 315 19.54 10.75 13.17
N ASP A 316 18.93 9.72 12.56
CA ASP A 316 19.32 9.20 11.25
C ASP A 316 18.75 10.10 10.14
N VAL A 317 19.63 10.71 9.34
CA VAL A 317 19.27 11.66 8.26
C VAL A 317 18.36 11.02 7.21
N ASP A 318 18.65 9.78 6.82
CA ASP A 318 17.85 9.07 5.80
C ASP A 318 16.41 8.88 6.27
N ARG A 319 16.22 8.48 7.53
CA ARG A 319 14.91 8.27 8.14
C ARG A 319 14.14 9.58 8.31
N MET A 320 14.81 10.62 8.77
CA MET A 320 14.22 11.95 8.91
C MET A 320 13.75 12.47 7.54
N GLN A 321 14.61 12.43 6.54
CA GLN A 321 14.26 12.85 5.18
C GLN A 321 13.09 12.03 4.62
N GLN A 322 13.10 10.70 4.85
CA GLN A 322 12.00 9.83 4.40
C GLN A 322 10.65 10.23 5.01
N CYS A 323 10.63 10.64 6.26
CA CYS A 323 9.40 11.05 6.93
C CYS A 323 8.96 12.46 6.52
N ILE A 324 9.87 13.44 6.54
CA ILE A 324 9.55 14.86 6.27
C ILE A 324 9.04 15.08 4.85
N LYS A 325 9.52 14.34 3.85
CA LYS A 325 9.02 14.43 2.47
C LYS A 325 7.52 14.13 2.32
N TYR A 326 6.88 13.51 3.30
CA TYR A 326 5.44 13.26 3.31
C TYR A 326 4.63 14.35 4.02
N VAL A 327 5.30 15.25 4.76
CA VAL A 327 4.67 16.42 5.35
C VAL A 327 4.26 17.38 4.24
N LYS A 328 2.96 17.71 4.18
CA LYS A 328 2.40 18.60 3.14
C LYS A 328 2.37 20.05 3.58
N ASP A 329 2.55 20.28 4.88
CA ASP A 329 2.50 21.61 5.47
C ASP A 329 3.78 22.39 5.15
N ASN A 330 3.65 23.73 4.96
CA ASN A 330 4.80 24.59 4.67
C ASN A 330 5.81 24.69 5.81
N ALA A 331 5.41 24.31 7.01
CA ALA A 331 6.25 24.26 8.20
C ALA A 331 6.07 22.93 8.94
N VAL A 332 7.15 22.45 9.52
CA VAL A 332 7.15 21.23 10.33
C VAL A 332 7.58 21.59 11.77
N THR A 333 6.77 21.12 12.74
CA THR A 333 7.07 21.27 14.17
C THR A 333 7.61 19.96 14.71
N LEU A 334 8.90 19.94 15.04
CA LEU A 334 9.57 18.78 15.64
C LEU A 334 9.39 18.83 17.16
N LYS A 335 8.83 17.80 17.75
CA LYS A 335 8.62 17.62 19.19
C LYS A 335 9.56 16.52 19.68
N CYS A 336 10.49 16.88 20.55
CA CYS A 336 11.51 15.94 21.05
C CYS A 336 11.18 15.52 22.48
N LYS A 337 10.99 14.22 22.71
CA LYS A 337 10.77 13.65 24.07
C LYS A 337 11.14 12.18 24.14
N HIS A 338 11.76 11.77 25.24
CA HIS A 338 12.01 10.36 25.60
C HIS A 338 12.67 9.51 24.49
N GLY A 339 13.63 10.08 23.76
CA GLY A 339 14.33 9.35 22.70
C GLY A 339 13.54 9.23 21.39
N LEU A 340 12.52 10.06 21.21
CA LEU A 340 11.71 10.16 20.01
C LEU A 340 11.65 11.59 19.51
N ILE A 341 11.56 11.74 18.19
CA ILE A 341 11.17 12.97 17.50
C ILE A 341 9.84 12.71 16.85
N ALA A 342 8.83 13.49 17.20
CA ALA A 342 7.48 13.41 16.63
C ALA A 342 7.14 14.69 15.87
N PHE A 343 6.42 14.56 14.77
CA PHE A 343 5.92 15.69 13.97
C PHE A 343 4.74 15.29 13.09
N GLY A 344 4.14 16.25 12.41
CA GLY A 344 2.95 16.09 11.58
C GLY A 344 1.80 16.93 12.10
N ASN A 345 0.60 16.61 11.65
CA ASN A 345 -0.63 17.32 12.00
C ASN A 345 -1.67 16.36 12.61
N GLU A 346 -2.91 16.79 12.74
CA GLU A 346 -4.00 16.01 13.35
C GLU A 346 -4.36 14.73 12.54
N THR A 347 -4.11 14.71 11.24
CA THR A 347 -4.49 13.61 10.35
C THR A 347 -3.33 12.72 9.93
N GLU A 348 -2.09 13.20 10.00
CA GLU A 348 -0.89 12.46 9.59
C GLU A 348 0.25 12.81 10.55
N ARG A 349 0.69 11.83 11.34
CA ARG A 349 1.77 11.99 12.33
C ARG A 349 2.89 11.00 12.07
N TYR A 350 4.11 11.42 12.41
CA TYR A 350 5.34 10.65 12.19
C TYR A 350 6.16 10.60 13.47
N LEU A 351 6.85 9.47 13.64
CA LEU A 351 7.78 9.21 14.74
C LEU A 351 9.13 8.76 14.20
N ILE A 352 10.21 9.24 14.82
CA ILE A 352 11.56 8.77 14.55
C ILE A 352 12.26 8.53 15.88
N ALA A 353 12.89 7.37 16.04
CA ALA A 353 13.74 7.08 17.18
C ALA A 353 15.03 7.88 17.09
N THR A 354 15.45 8.47 18.20
CA THR A 354 16.74 9.14 18.29
C THR A 354 17.89 8.12 18.37
N VAL A 355 19.06 8.55 17.94
CA VAL A 355 20.29 7.75 18.02
C VAL A 355 20.98 8.06 19.36
N ARG A 356 21.37 7.03 20.11
CA ARG A 356 22.20 7.19 21.30
C ARG A 356 23.66 7.29 20.86
N LYS A 357 24.36 8.32 21.30
CA LYS A 357 25.82 8.50 21.15
C LYS A 357 26.48 8.48 22.51
#